data_790869fc1cdd959b81670d9f16417aea
#
_entry.id   790869fc1cdd959b81670d9f16417aea
#
_cell.length_a   1.000
_cell.length_b   1.000
_cell.length_c   1.000
_cell.angle_alpha   90.00
_cell.angle_beta   90.00
_cell.angle_gamma   90.00
#
_symmetry.space_group_name_H-M   'P 1'
#
loop_
_entity.id
_entity.type
_entity.pdbx_description
1 polymer ?
#
loop_
_entity_poly.entity_id
_entity_poly.type
_entity_poly.pdbx_seq_one_letter_code
_entity_poly.pdbx_strand_id
1 'polypeptide(L)'
;ATYKLLSPNHSGQRTMAIDRITPHCVVGQLSAAGICGCFTSSSVQASCNYGIGKDGDIGLCVEEKNRSWCTSSNANDQRAVTIECASDMTDPYAFTDKCYNSLINLCVDICKRNGKKKLIWFGDKTKTLNYSPKSDEMILTVHRWFAAKSCPGDWMYSRMGNLANKVTAKLNGNTIDTSTSTQSESPKYFVRKTFSDSSSQLGAYSVLGNAKKMVDQNPTYKVFDANGKVIYEKSNTSPT
;
A
#
# COMPACT_ATOMS: atom_id res chain seq x y z
N ALA A 1 -12.69 -13.82 -6.01
CA ALA A 1 -12.03 -13.58 -7.30
C ALA A 1 -13.00 -13.88 -8.43
N THR A 2 -13.01 -13.04 -9.44
CA THR A 2 -13.85 -13.20 -10.64
C THR A 2 -13.14 -14.01 -11.73
N TYR A 3 -11.84 -14.18 -11.60
CA TYR A 3 -10.98 -14.92 -12.54
C TYR A 3 -10.04 -15.84 -11.77
N LYS A 4 -9.76 -17.02 -12.33
CA LYS A 4 -8.82 -18.00 -11.76
C LYS A 4 -7.89 -18.52 -12.83
N LEU A 5 -6.58 -18.29 -12.66
CA LEU A 5 -5.52 -18.88 -13.49
C LEU A 5 -4.33 -19.15 -12.58
N LEU A 6 -4.17 -20.42 -12.22
CA LEU A 6 -3.19 -20.81 -11.21
C LEU A 6 -1.77 -20.84 -11.76
N SER A 7 -0.86 -20.25 -11.00
CA SER A 7 0.57 -20.30 -11.23
C SER A 7 1.18 -21.58 -10.67
N PRO A 8 2.15 -22.19 -11.35
CA PRO A 8 2.95 -23.29 -10.78
C PRO A 8 4.02 -22.79 -9.79
N ASN A 9 4.26 -21.47 -9.73
CA ASN A 9 5.31 -20.85 -8.94
C ASN A 9 4.88 -20.64 -7.49
N HIS A 10 4.86 -21.69 -6.68
CA HIS A 10 4.53 -21.65 -5.26
C HIS A 10 5.23 -22.79 -4.49
N SER A 11 5.38 -22.62 -3.19
CA SER A 11 6.07 -23.59 -2.35
C SER A 11 5.12 -24.61 -1.68
N GLY A 12 3.91 -24.78 -2.18
CA GLY A 12 2.90 -25.59 -1.54
C GLY A 12 2.35 -24.96 -0.27
N GLN A 13 1.82 -25.78 0.62
CA GLN A 13 1.09 -25.34 1.80
C GLN A 13 1.95 -24.48 2.74
N ARG A 14 1.35 -23.39 3.25
CA ARG A 14 1.99 -22.53 4.27
C ARG A 14 2.28 -23.30 5.55
N THR A 15 3.40 -22.97 6.17
CA THR A 15 3.82 -23.50 7.47
C THR A 15 3.50 -22.54 8.63
N MET A 16 2.99 -21.35 8.31
CA MET A 16 2.65 -20.29 9.25
C MET A 16 1.22 -19.79 9.01
N ALA A 17 0.57 -19.33 10.07
CA ALA A 17 -0.73 -18.66 9.95
C ALA A 17 -0.61 -17.36 9.15
N ILE A 18 -1.69 -17.01 8.45
CA ILE A 18 -1.80 -15.75 7.70
C ILE A 18 -2.07 -14.62 8.70
N ASP A 19 -1.12 -13.70 8.83
CA ASP A 19 -1.20 -12.51 9.66
C ASP A 19 -0.59 -11.27 8.99
N ARG A 20 -0.28 -11.37 7.69
CA ARG A 20 0.23 -10.26 6.87
C ARG A 20 -0.52 -10.13 5.56
N ILE A 21 -0.55 -8.91 5.04
CA ILE A 21 -0.95 -8.59 3.65
C ILE A 21 0.15 -7.75 3.04
N THR A 22 0.56 -8.08 1.81
CA THR A 22 1.59 -7.32 1.10
C THR A 22 1.05 -6.90 -0.27
N PRO A 23 0.60 -5.64 -0.42
CA PRO A 23 0.28 -5.07 -1.73
C PRO A 23 1.54 -4.77 -2.54
N HIS A 24 1.47 -5.02 -3.84
CA HIS A 24 2.51 -4.75 -4.84
C HIS A 24 1.97 -3.88 -5.97
N CYS A 25 2.86 -3.34 -6.80
CA CYS A 25 2.55 -2.73 -8.09
C CYS A 25 3.14 -3.59 -9.21
N VAL A 26 2.31 -3.99 -10.18
CA VAL A 26 2.74 -4.87 -11.29
C VAL A 26 3.47 -4.11 -12.41
N VAL A 27 3.53 -2.78 -12.32
CA VAL A 27 4.16 -1.90 -13.32
C VAL A 27 3.51 -2.06 -14.70
N GLY A 28 2.19 -1.93 -14.74
CA GLY A 28 1.36 -1.98 -15.96
C GLY A 28 -0.12 -1.86 -15.62
N GLN A 29 -0.87 -1.16 -16.44
CA GLN A 29 -2.34 -1.05 -16.34
C GLN A 29 -3.01 -2.30 -16.92
N LEU A 30 -2.69 -3.45 -16.33
CA LEU A 30 -3.16 -4.77 -16.76
C LEU A 30 -4.57 -5.08 -16.26
N SER A 31 -5.26 -6.01 -16.93
CA SER A 31 -6.43 -6.68 -16.38
C SER A 31 -6.02 -7.73 -15.34
N ALA A 32 -6.96 -8.21 -14.52
CA ALA A 32 -6.70 -9.33 -13.59
C ALA A 32 -6.18 -10.58 -14.31
N ALA A 33 -6.75 -10.89 -15.49
CA ALA A 33 -6.30 -11.99 -16.33
C ALA A 33 -4.84 -11.78 -16.82
N GLY A 34 -4.50 -10.55 -17.23
CA GLY A 34 -3.14 -10.19 -17.64
C GLY A 34 -2.14 -10.37 -16.51
N ILE A 35 -2.48 -9.93 -15.29
CA ILE A 35 -1.62 -10.10 -14.11
C ILE A 35 -1.40 -11.58 -13.80
N CYS A 36 -2.47 -12.40 -13.76
CA CYS A 36 -2.34 -13.83 -13.53
C CYS A 36 -1.51 -14.51 -14.65
N GLY A 37 -1.68 -14.05 -15.90
CA GLY A 37 -0.92 -14.53 -17.06
C GLY A 37 0.59 -14.33 -16.93
N CYS A 38 1.04 -13.28 -16.23
CA CYS A 38 2.46 -13.03 -16.00
C CYS A 38 3.16 -14.16 -15.20
N PHE A 39 2.41 -14.97 -14.46
CA PHE A 39 2.95 -15.97 -13.53
C PHE A 39 2.69 -17.43 -13.94
N THR A 40 2.22 -17.69 -15.16
CA THR A 40 1.85 -19.05 -15.63
C THR A 40 3.05 -19.92 -16.03
N SER A 41 4.16 -19.31 -16.44
CA SER A 41 5.38 -20.06 -16.76
C SER A 41 6.20 -20.34 -15.51
N SER A 42 6.67 -21.58 -15.34
CA SER A 42 7.59 -21.95 -14.26
C SER A 42 8.94 -21.22 -14.34
N SER A 43 9.33 -20.75 -15.53
CA SER A 43 10.57 -19.99 -15.74
C SER A 43 10.55 -18.59 -15.10
N VAL A 44 9.36 -18.03 -14.79
CA VAL A 44 9.22 -16.70 -14.18
C VAL A 44 9.73 -16.68 -12.73
N GLN A 45 9.66 -17.80 -12.03
CA GLN A 45 10.13 -17.93 -10.64
C GLN A 45 9.57 -16.86 -9.69
N ALA A 46 8.36 -16.38 -9.97
CA ALA A 46 7.62 -15.39 -9.17
C ALA A 46 6.13 -15.67 -9.26
N SER A 47 5.37 -15.22 -8.26
CA SER A 47 3.91 -15.29 -8.24
C SER A 47 3.32 -14.41 -7.15
N CYS A 48 2.01 -14.21 -7.17
CA CYS A 48 1.23 -13.60 -6.11
C CYS A 48 0.01 -14.49 -5.76
N ASN A 49 -0.64 -14.23 -4.63
CA ASN A 49 -1.91 -14.90 -4.35
C ASN A 49 -3.03 -14.31 -5.22
N TYR A 50 -3.12 -12.99 -5.31
CA TYR A 50 -4.14 -12.29 -6.08
C TYR A 50 -3.55 -11.25 -7.01
N GLY A 51 -4.19 -11.07 -8.16
CA GLY A 51 -3.98 -9.95 -9.06
C GLY A 51 -5.23 -9.06 -9.13
N ILE A 52 -5.10 -7.76 -8.94
CA ILE A 52 -6.20 -6.80 -9.11
C ILE A 52 -5.95 -5.97 -10.36
N GLY A 53 -6.83 -6.11 -11.34
CA GLY A 53 -6.75 -5.39 -12.60
C GLY A 53 -7.10 -3.90 -12.46
N LYS A 54 -6.76 -3.12 -13.50
CA LYS A 54 -7.07 -1.67 -13.57
C LYS A 54 -8.56 -1.36 -13.42
N ASP A 55 -9.43 -2.27 -13.80
CA ASP A 55 -10.88 -2.13 -13.71
C ASP A 55 -11.48 -2.62 -12.39
N GLY A 56 -10.61 -3.11 -11.48
CA GLY A 56 -10.98 -3.61 -10.15
C GLY A 56 -11.33 -5.09 -10.11
N ASP A 57 -11.27 -5.80 -11.21
CA ASP A 57 -11.43 -7.25 -11.25
C ASP A 57 -10.33 -7.97 -10.48
N ILE A 58 -10.65 -9.09 -9.84
CA ILE A 58 -9.74 -9.83 -8.99
C ILE A 58 -9.49 -11.22 -9.60
N GLY A 59 -8.23 -11.53 -9.86
CA GLY A 59 -7.75 -12.84 -10.27
C GLY A 59 -7.10 -13.61 -9.11
N LEU A 60 -7.31 -14.91 -9.06
CA LEU A 60 -6.63 -15.82 -8.15
C LEU A 60 -5.47 -16.49 -8.90
N CYS A 61 -4.22 -16.22 -8.48
CA CYS A 61 -3.01 -16.75 -9.09
C CYS A 61 -2.40 -17.90 -8.26
N VAL A 62 -2.40 -17.80 -6.94
CA VAL A 62 -2.00 -18.86 -6.00
C VAL A 62 -3.01 -18.94 -4.89
N GLU A 63 -3.52 -20.12 -4.59
CA GLU A 63 -4.48 -20.30 -3.49
C GLU A 63 -3.87 -19.85 -2.16
N GLU A 64 -4.64 -19.19 -1.30
CA GLU A 64 -4.13 -18.61 -0.04
C GLU A 64 -3.48 -19.64 0.89
N LYS A 65 -3.94 -20.89 0.86
CA LYS A 65 -3.30 -21.97 1.63
C LYS A 65 -1.86 -22.22 1.23
N ASN A 66 -1.45 -21.76 0.03
CA ASN A 66 -0.11 -21.93 -0.52
C ASN A 66 0.71 -20.65 -0.42
N ARG A 67 2.03 -20.80 -0.22
CA ARG A 67 2.98 -19.70 -0.20
C ARG A 67 3.33 -19.28 -1.64
N SER A 68 2.97 -18.07 -2.04
CA SER A 68 3.44 -17.44 -3.28
C SER A 68 4.93 -17.03 -3.19
N TRP A 69 5.52 -16.65 -4.32
CA TRP A 69 6.89 -16.13 -4.42
C TRP A 69 6.85 -14.67 -4.87
N CYS A 70 6.60 -13.75 -3.94
CA CYS A 70 6.28 -12.37 -4.29
C CYS A 70 7.24 -11.32 -3.71
N THR A 71 7.67 -11.48 -2.46
CA THR A 71 8.39 -10.41 -1.75
C THR A 71 9.90 -10.60 -1.68
N SER A 72 10.45 -11.65 -2.30
CA SER A 72 11.84 -12.08 -2.10
C SER A 72 12.19 -12.45 -0.66
N SER A 73 11.19 -12.69 0.19
CA SER A 73 11.33 -13.08 1.59
C SER A 73 10.44 -14.26 1.92
N ASN A 74 11.04 -15.44 2.09
CA ASN A 74 10.33 -16.64 2.49
C ASN A 74 9.55 -16.44 3.79
N ALA A 75 10.16 -15.80 4.78
CA ALA A 75 9.53 -15.56 6.08
C ALA A 75 8.31 -14.64 5.97
N ASN A 76 8.34 -13.63 5.09
CA ASN A 76 7.18 -12.78 4.84
C ASN A 76 6.11 -13.54 4.06
N ASP A 77 6.48 -14.19 2.95
CA ASP A 77 5.52 -14.85 2.05
C ASP A 77 4.84 -16.06 2.72
N GLN A 78 5.44 -16.71 3.72
CA GLN A 78 4.77 -17.73 4.52
C GLN A 78 3.59 -17.16 5.33
N ARG A 79 3.63 -15.90 5.72
CA ARG A 79 2.64 -15.23 6.56
C ARG A 79 1.74 -14.27 5.78
N ALA A 80 2.17 -13.84 4.59
CA ALA A 80 1.50 -12.80 3.84
C ALA A 80 0.60 -13.34 2.72
N VAL A 81 -0.62 -12.80 2.62
CA VAL A 81 -1.36 -12.79 1.35
C VAL A 81 -0.79 -11.67 0.50
N THR A 82 -0.24 -12.02 -0.65
CA THR A 82 0.42 -11.08 -1.57
C THR A 82 -0.53 -10.71 -2.71
N ILE A 83 -0.58 -9.43 -3.06
CA ILE A 83 -1.56 -8.89 -3.99
C ILE A 83 -0.85 -7.99 -5.00
N GLU A 84 -0.76 -8.42 -6.25
CA GLU A 84 -0.29 -7.56 -7.35
C GLU A 84 -1.42 -6.67 -7.85
N CYS A 85 -1.18 -5.38 -7.91
CA CYS A 85 -2.15 -4.38 -8.33
C CYS A 85 -1.72 -3.73 -9.64
N ALA A 86 -2.64 -3.56 -10.57
CA ALA A 86 -2.42 -2.78 -11.78
C ALA A 86 -2.00 -1.35 -11.41
N SER A 87 -0.96 -0.85 -12.06
CA SER A 87 -0.37 0.45 -11.78
C SER A 87 0.14 1.12 -13.04
N ASP A 88 0.46 2.41 -12.95
CA ASP A 88 1.21 3.09 -13.99
C ASP A 88 2.59 2.45 -14.19
N MET A 89 3.18 2.66 -15.35
CA MET A 89 4.48 2.09 -15.73
C MET A 89 5.66 2.92 -15.20
N THR A 90 5.41 4.12 -14.74
CA THR A 90 6.41 5.06 -14.25
C THR A 90 6.08 5.54 -12.84
N ASP A 91 7.08 6.05 -12.12
CA ASP A 91 6.88 6.68 -10.83
C ASP A 91 5.78 7.75 -10.90
N PRO A 92 4.88 7.82 -9.92
CA PRO A 92 4.82 7.09 -8.64
C PRO A 92 4.11 5.73 -8.67
N TYR A 93 3.89 5.13 -9.84
CA TYR A 93 3.21 3.84 -10.07
C TYR A 93 1.77 3.85 -9.52
N ALA A 94 0.98 4.85 -9.92
CA ALA A 94 -0.36 5.06 -9.43
C ALA A 94 -1.32 3.94 -9.81
N PHE A 95 -2.23 3.59 -8.90
CA PHE A 95 -3.34 2.68 -9.16
C PHE A 95 -4.56 3.48 -9.62
N THR A 96 -5.45 2.84 -10.39
CA THR A 96 -6.78 3.39 -10.63
C THR A 96 -7.62 3.35 -9.35
N ASP A 97 -8.61 4.22 -9.24
CA ASP A 97 -9.55 4.21 -8.10
C ASP A 97 -10.28 2.86 -7.98
N LYS A 98 -10.63 2.24 -9.10
CA LYS A 98 -11.28 0.92 -9.12
C LYS A 98 -10.35 -0.15 -8.54
N CYS A 99 -9.08 -0.18 -8.95
CA CYS A 99 -8.07 -1.08 -8.42
C CYS A 99 -7.88 -0.88 -6.91
N TYR A 100 -7.74 0.37 -6.46
CA TYR A 100 -7.55 0.68 -5.05
C TYR A 100 -8.77 0.33 -4.18
N ASN A 101 -9.98 0.60 -4.66
CA ASN A 101 -11.21 0.23 -3.96
C ASN A 101 -11.36 -1.29 -3.85
N SER A 102 -11.02 -2.04 -4.90
CA SER A 102 -10.99 -3.50 -4.88
C SER A 102 -9.93 -4.03 -3.93
N LEU A 103 -8.76 -3.39 -3.84
CA LEU A 103 -7.73 -3.73 -2.83
C LEU A 103 -8.27 -3.59 -1.40
N ILE A 104 -8.97 -2.49 -1.10
CA ILE A 104 -9.60 -2.29 0.23
C ILE A 104 -10.59 -3.43 0.52
N ASN A 105 -11.48 -3.74 -0.43
CA ASN A 105 -12.50 -4.77 -0.25
C ASN A 105 -11.89 -6.17 -0.11
N LEU A 106 -10.86 -6.50 -0.90
CA LEU A 106 -10.14 -7.76 -0.79
C LEU A 106 -9.41 -7.89 0.56
N CYS A 107 -8.77 -6.82 1.03
CA CYS A 107 -8.14 -6.80 2.36
C CYS A 107 -9.16 -7.03 3.49
N VAL A 108 -10.36 -6.44 3.40
CA VAL A 108 -11.46 -6.70 4.35
C VAL A 108 -11.86 -8.16 4.34
N ASP A 109 -12.04 -8.75 3.15
CA ASP A 109 -12.42 -10.16 3.00
C ASP A 109 -11.34 -11.10 3.55
N ILE A 110 -10.06 -10.86 3.21
CA ILE A 110 -8.92 -11.61 3.76
C ILE A 110 -8.90 -11.52 5.28
N CYS A 111 -9.03 -10.33 5.86
CA CYS A 111 -9.07 -10.14 7.31
C CYS A 111 -10.21 -10.94 7.95
N LYS A 112 -11.43 -10.83 7.42
CA LYS A 112 -12.61 -11.56 7.93
C LYS A 112 -12.39 -13.07 7.93
N ARG A 113 -11.93 -13.64 6.81
CA ARG A 113 -11.69 -15.08 6.66
C ARG A 113 -10.59 -15.62 7.59
N ASN A 114 -9.67 -14.75 8.00
CA ASN A 114 -8.59 -15.09 8.94
C ASN A 114 -8.88 -14.61 10.37
N GLY A 115 -10.13 -14.27 10.72
CA GLY A 115 -10.54 -13.86 12.07
C GLY A 115 -9.96 -12.54 12.54
N LYS A 116 -9.51 -11.67 11.60
CA LYS A 116 -8.85 -10.41 11.93
C LYS A 116 -9.86 -9.26 11.97
N LYS A 117 -9.73 -8.41 13.00
CA LYS A 117 -10.58 -7.24 13.23
C LYS A 117 -9.89 -5.92 12.96
N LYS A 118 -8.57 -5.96 12.77
CA LYS A 118 -7.74 -4.77 12.59
C LYS A 118 -6.63 -5.00 11.57
N LEU A 119 -6.45 -4.07 10.65
CA LEU A 119 -5.30 -4.00 9.75
C LEU A 119 -4.38 -2.88 10.21
N ILE A 120 -3.07 -3.15 10.37
CA ILE A 120 -2.10 -2.25 10.98
C ILE A 120 -1.01 -1.89 9.98
N TRP A 121 -0.67 -0.61 9.91
CA TRP A 121 0.50 -0.08 9.23
C TRP A 121 1.35 0.74 10.18
N PHE A 122 2.59 0.33 10.42
CA PHE A 122 3.50 1.08 11.28
C PHE A 122 4.35 2.10 10.51
N GLY A 123 4.52 1.94 9.20
CA GLY A 123 5.37 2.79 8.37
C GLY A 123 6.88 2.62 8.63
N ASP A 124 7.27 1.68 9.46
CA ASP A 124 8.64 1.39 9.86
C ASP A 124 8.93 -0.10 9.75
N LYS A 125 9.99 -0.45 9.01
CA LYS A 125 10.40 -1.84 8.75
C LYS A 125 10.75 -2.57 10.05
N THR A 126 11.61 -1.98 10.86
CA THR A 126 12.15 -2.62 12.08
C THR A 126 11.03 -2.87 13.08
N LYS A 127 10.21 -1.85 13.33
CA LYS A 127 9.02 -1.98 14.19
C LYS A 127 8.06 -3.05 13.69
N THR A 128 7.78 -3.07 12.38
CA THR A 128 6.85 -4.02 11.78
C THR A 128 7.33 -5.47 11.90
N LEU A 129 8.61 -5.71 11.57
CA LEU A 129 9.15 -7.07 11.55
C LEU A 129 9.39 -7.65 12.94
N ASN A 130 9.60 -6.80 13.95
CA ASN A 130 9.73 -7.18 15.36
C ASN A 130 8.39 -7.25 16.10
N TYR A 131 7.30 -6.82 15.47
CA TYR A 131 5.99 -6.87 16.09
C TYR A 131 5.38 -8.27 16.00
N SER A 132 4.86 -8.75 17.14
CA SER A 132 4.06 -9.98 17.20
C SER A 132 2.58 -9.62 17.19
N PRO A 133 1.86 -9.82 16.06
CA PRO A 133 0.44 -9.49 15.97
C PRO A 133 -0.39 -10.29 16.96
N LYS A 134 -1.40 -9.64 17.54
CA LYS A 134 -2.44 -10.34 18.30
C LYS A 134 -3.28 -11.21 17.36
N SER A 135 -4.06 -12.11 17.93
CA SER A 135 -4.88 -13.06 17.14
C SER A 135 -5.85 -12.39 16.19
N ASP A 136 -6.34 -11.18 16.53
CA ASP A 136 -7.28 -10.38 15.77
C ASP A 136 -6.63 -9.27 14.93
N GLU A 137 -5.29 -9.23 14.83
CA GLU A 137 -4.55 -8.22 14.07
C GLU A 137 -3.94 -8.80 12.78
N MET A 138 -3.97 -8.02 11.72
CA MET A 138 -3.31 -8.25 10.44
C MET A 138 -2.34 -7.10 10.19
N ILE A 139 -1.14 -7.40 9.67
CA ILE A 139 -0.08 -6.41 9.48
C ILE A 139 0.17 -6.18 7.99
N LEU A 140 0.32 -4.92 7.59
CA LEU A 140 0.78 -4.56 6.25
C LEU A 140 2.31 -4.59 6.19
N THR A 141 2.83 -5.20 5.13
CA THR A 141 4.26 -5.17 4.75
C THR A 141 4.40 -4.74 3.30
N VAL A 142 5.61 -4.42 2.86
CA VAL A 142 5.89 -3.97 1.48
C VAL A 142 7.17 -4.60 0.93
N HIS A 143 7.20 -4.85 -0.38
CA HIS A 143 8.31 -5.50 -1.05
C HIS A 143 9.65 -4.77 -0.87
N ARG A 144 9.65 -3.42 -0.92
CA ARG A 144 10.87 -2.61 -0.75
C ARG A 144 11.59 -2.80 0.58
N TRP A 145 10.97 -3.45 1.55
CA TRP A 145 11.62 -3.80 2.82
C TRP A 145 12.47 -5.06 2.73
N PHE A 146 12.27 -5.90 1.71
CA PHE A 146 12.90 -7.21 1.58
C PHE A 146 13.88 -7.28 0.40
N ALA A 147 13.75 -6.40 -0.58
CA ALA A 147 14.60 -6.32 -1.76
C ALA A 147 14.79 -4.87 -2.21
N ALA A 148 15.82 -4.61 -2.99
CA ALA A 148 16.08 -3.30 -3.61
C ALA A 148 15.07 -3.06 -4.76
N LYS A 149 13.83 -2.74 -4.42
CA LYS A 149 12.70 -2.52 -5.34
C LYS A 149 11.95 -1.25 -4.96
N SER A 150 11.36 -0.57 -5.97
CA SER A 150 10.45 0.57 -5.74
C SER A 150 9.06 0.12 -5.28
N CYS A 151 8.67 -1.14 -5.50
CA CYS A 151 7.37 -1.70 -5.14
C CYS A 151 7.04 -1.48 -3.65
N PRO A 152 5.81 -1.06 -3.32
CA PRO A 152 4.60 -0.96 -4.14
C PRO A 152 4.42 0.38 -4.90
N GLY A 153 5.49 1.16 -5.11
CA GLY A 153 5.47 2.51 -5.66
C GLY A 153 5.15 3.56 -4.60
N ASP A 154 5.56 4.80 -4.82
CA ASP A 154 5.37 5.88 -3.84
C ASP A 154 3.91 6.30 -3.71
N TRP A 155 3.14 6.14 -4.78
CA TRP A 155 1.70 6.37 -4.73
C TRP A 155 1.00 5.46 -3.70
N MET A 156 1.27 4.15 -3.75
CA MET A 156 0.67 3.20 -2.81
C MET A 156 1.34 3.29 -1.43
N TYR A 157 2.66 3.44 -1.36
CA TYR A 157 3.38 3.53 -0.10
C TYR A 157 2.85 4.67 0.79
N SER A 158 2.59 5.84 0.22
CA SER A 158 1.98 6.97 0.94
C SER A 158 0.54 6.72 1.42
N ARG A 159 -0.15 5.75 0.83
CA ARG A 159 -1.54 5.38 1.13
C ARG A 159 -1.70 4.15 2.02
N MET A 160 -0.61 3.49 2.42
CA MET A 160 -0.67 2.29 3.26
C MET A 160 -1.40 2.53 4.59
N GLY A 161 -1.18 3.69 5.24
CA GLY A 161 -1.92 4.08 6.44
C GLY A 161 -3.41 4.31 6.17
N ASN A 162 -3.76 4.92 5.03
CA ASN A 162 -5.16 5.09 4.62
C ASN A 162 -5.83 3.74 4.34
N LEU A 163 -5.14 2.81 3.66
CA LEU A 163 -5.62 1.44 3.44
C LEU A 163 -5.92 0.76 4.78
N ALA A 164 -4.98 0.79 5.73
CA ALA A 164 -5.15 0.19 7.05
C ALA A 164 -6.37 0.74 7.80
N ASN A 165 -6.54 2.06 7.78
CA ASN A 165 -7.66 2.74 8.44
C ASN A 165 -9.00 2.40 7.80
N LYS A 166 -9.09 2.43 6.46
CA LYS A 166 -10.33 2.11 5.73
C LYS A 166 -10.76 0.65 5.93
N VAL A 167 -9.81 -0.28 5.89
CA VAL A 167 -10.08 -1.71 6.12
C VAL A 167 -10.55 -1.93 7.56
N THR A 168 -9.85 -1.36 8.54
CA THR A 168 -10.23 -1.49 9.96
C THR A 168 -11.61 -0.91 10.24
N ALA A 169 -11.95 0.25 9.68
CA ALA A 169 -13.27 0.84 9.83
C ALA A 169 -14.38 -0.07 9.27
N LYS A 170 -14.18 -0.64 8.07
CA LYS A 170 -15.12 -1.59 7.47
C LYS A 170 -15.24 -2.89 8.27
N LEU A 171 -14.17 -3.38 8.89
CA LEU A 171 -14.21 -4.57 9.75
C LEU A 171 -15.04 -4.34 11.01
N ASN A 172 -15.08 -3.11 11.53
CA ASN A 172 -15.80 -2.73 12.75
C ASN A 172 -17.23 -2.25 12.48
N GLY A 173 -17.78 -2.46 11.27
CA GLY A 173 -19.15 -2.11 10.93
C GLY A 173 -19.37 -0.60 10.71
N ASN A 174 -18.33 0.21 10.75
CA ASN A 174 -18.42 1.62 10.37
C ASN A 174 -18.52 1.66 8.83
N THR A 175 -19.75 1.82 8.33
CA THR A 175 -19.97 2.17 6.92
C THR A 175 -19.33 3.51 6.67
N ILE A 176 -18.13 3.50 6.12
CA ILE A 176 -17.65 4.67 5.40
C ILE A 176 -18.51 4.67 4.15
N ASP A 177 -19.49 5.58 4.10
CA ASP A 177 -20.34 5.79 2.93
C ASP A 177 -19.45 5.88 1.69
N THR A 178 -19.56 4.88 0.81
CA THR A 178 -18.93 4.88 -0.51
C THR A 178 -19.63 5.85 -1.47
N SER A 179 -20.65 6.56 -0.98
CA SER A 179 -21.37 7.61 -1.73
C SER A 179 -20.77 9.01 -1.56
N THR A 180 -19.73 9.17 -0.75
CA THR A 180 -18.92 10.38 -0.86
C THR A 180 -17.88 10.10 -1.96
N SER A 181 -18.27 10.51 -3.18
CA SER A 181 -17.38 10.77 -4.31
C SER A 181 -15.95 11.02 -3.82
N THR A 182 -15.00 10.35 -4.45
CA THR A 182 -13.61 10.76 -4.59
C THR A 182 -13.50 12.26 -4.88
N GLN A 183 -13.72 13.08 -3.88
CA GLN A 183 -12.84 14.20 -3.74
C GLN A 183 -11.58 13.59 -3.09
N SER A 184 -10.55 13.33 -3.88
CA SER A 184 -9.20 13.59 -3.45
C SER A 184 -9.35 14.89 -2.66
N GLU A 185 -9.28 14.83 -1.31
CA GLU A 185 -9.20 16.08 -0.56
C GLU A 185 -8.02 16.78 -1.17
N SER A 186 -8.31 17.87 -1.87
CA SER A 186 -7.28 18.70 -2.46
C SER A 186 -6.25 18.91 -1.38
N PRO A 187 -4.96 18.69 -1.65
CA PRO A 187 -3.95 18.72 -0.61
C PRO A 187 -4.09 20.02 0.17
N LYS A 188 -4.28 19.92 1.49
CA LYS A 188 -4.52 21.07 2.38
C LYS A 188 -3.21 21.76 2.76
N TYR A 189 -2.09 21.04 2.60
CA TYR A 189 -0.77 21.46 3.04
C TYR A 189 0.26 21.28 1.95
N PHE A 190 0.98 22.35 1.63
CA PHE A 190 1.99 22.39 0.57
C PHE A 190 3.36 22.64 1.19
N VAL A 191 4.36 21.83 0.85
CA VAL A 191 5.74 22.03 1.30
C VAL A 191 6.53 22.71 0.18
N ARG A 192 6.86 23.99 0.37
CA ARG A 192 7.55 24.84 -0.59
C ARG A 192 8.55 25.77 0.11
N LYS A 193 9.46 26.39 -0.64
CA LYS A 193 10.32 27.47 -0.11
C LYS A 193 9.51 28.75 0.14
N THR A 194 8.70 29.14 -0.86
CA THR A 194 7.69 30.21 -0.75
C THR A 194 6.38 29.71 -1.36
N PHE A 195 5.25 30.26 -0.98
CA PHE A 195 3.95 29.78 -1.45
C PHE A 195 3.78 29.97 -2.98
N SER A 196 4.27 31.10 -3.50
CA SER A 196 4.19 31.43 -4.93
C SER A 196 5.12 30.60 -5.82
N ASP A 197 6.17 29.99 -5.25
CA ASP A 197 7.12 29.17 -6.01
C ASP A 197 6.67 27.70 -6.06
N SER A 198 5.78 27.39 -7.00
CA SER A 198 5.30 26.05 -7.24
C SER A 198 6.41 25.09 -7.73
N SER A 199 7.48 25.61 -8.33
CA SER A 199 8.61 24.80 -8.81
C SER A 199 9.45 24.23 -7.67
N SER A 200 9.44 24.88 -6.50
CA SER A 200 10.11 24.39 -5.28
C SER A 200 9.30 23.35 -4.49
N GLN A 201 8.11 22.94 -4.97
CA GLN A 201 7.24 22.06 -4.20
C GLN A 201 7.83 20.67 -4.00
N LEU A 202 8.15 20.30 -2.74
CA LEU A 202 8.57 18.94 -2.35
C LEU A 202 7.39 17.98 -2.19
N GLY A 203 6.19 18.50 -1.95
CA GLY A 203 5.02 17.67 -1.79
C GLY A 203 3.77 18.45 -1.43
N ALA A 204 2.62 17.79 -1.59
CA ALA A 204 1.32 18.27 -1.18
C ALA A 204 0.62 17.20 -0.35
N TYR A 205 0.10 17.55 0.82
CA TYR A 205 -0.34 16.62 1.85
C TYR A 205 -1.75 16.94 2.33
N SER A 206 -2.54 15.93 2.58
CA SER A 206 -3.84 16.07 3.29
C SER A 206 -3.68 16.00 4.82
N VAL A 207 -2.54 15.48 5.30
CA VAL A 207 -2.24 15.33 6.74
C VAL A 207 -1.07 16.22 7.12
N LEU A 208 -1.31 17.16 8.05
CA LEU A 208 -0.29 18.13 8.52
C LEU A 208 0.98 17.47 9.07
N GLY A 209 0.85 16.35 9.78
CA GLY A 209 2.00 15.62 10.33
C GLY A 209 2.98 15.12 9.28
N ASN A 210 2.50 14.73 8.09
CA ASN A 210 3.35 14.31 6.98
C ASN A 210 4.08 15.50 6.33
N ALA A 211 3.39 16.63 6.19
CA ALA A 211 4.00 17.87 5.71
C ALA A 211 5.11 18.37 6.66
N LYS A 212 4.88 18.34 7.98
CA LYS A 212 5.88 18.71 9.00
C LYS A 212 7.14 17.84 8.92
N LYS A 213 6.99 16.52 8.82
CA LYS A 213 8.14 15.60 8.67
C LYS A 213 9.01 15.95 7.46
N MET A 214 8.40 16.35 6.34
CA MET A 214 9.13 16.77 5.16
C MET A 214 9.95 18.05 5.41
N VAL A 215 9.39 19.02 6.13
CA VAL A 215 10.10 20.26 6.53
C VAL A 215 11.20 19.97 7.55
N ASP A 216 11.01 19.05 8.49
CA ASP A 216 12.04 18.65 9.45
C ASP A 216 13.29 18.08 8.77
N GLN A 217 13.10 17.38 7.63
CA GLN A 217 14.18 16.87 6.79
C GLN A 217 14.75 17.91 5.80
N ASN A 218 14.02 19.00 5.56
CA ASN A 218 14.37 20.06 4.62
C ASN A 218 14.14 21.44 5.26
N PRO A 219 15.05 21.92 6.15
CA PRO A 219 14.81 23.08 7.02
C PRO A 219 14.60 24.42 6.30
N THR A 220 14.96 24.52 5.02
CA THR A 220 14.75 25.74 4.20
C THR A 220 13.33 25.82 3.61
N TYR A 221 12.51 24.80 3.84
CA TYR A 221 11.13 24.71 3.36
C TYR A 221 10.14 25.02 4.47
N LYS A 222 8.91 25.37 4.08
CA LYS A 222 7.80 25.65 4.99
C LYS A 222 6.57 24.87 4.58
N VAL A 223 5.68 24.60 5.53
CA VAL A 223 4.34 24.08 5.24
C VAL A 223 3.40 25.27 5.09
N PHE A 224 2.71 25.34 3.98
CA PHE A 224 1.65 26.30 3.69
C PHE A 224 0.29 25.62 3.68
N ASP A 225 -0.76 26.33 4.09
CA ASP A 225 -2.15 25.91 3.81
C ASP A 225 -2.55 26.29 2.36
N ALA A 226 -3.79 25.97 1.99
CA ALA A 226 -4.32 26.27 0.65
C ALA A 226 -4.42 27.77 0.34
N ASN A 227 -4.39 28.63 1.37
CA ASN A 227 -4.46 30.09 1.23
C ASN A 227 -3.08 30.77 1.28
N GLY A 228 -2.01 29.97 1.37
CA GLY A 228 -0.64 30.48 1.43
C GLY A 228 -0.16 30.90 2.81
N LYS A 229 -0.94 30.62 3.87
CA LYS A 229 -0.51 30.87 5.24
C LYS A 229 0.52 29.82 5.66
N VAL A 230 1.63 30.26 6.26
CA VAL A 230 2.62 29.36 6.85
C VAL A 230 2.01 28.67 8.07
N ILE A 231 1.94 27.36 8.03
CA ILE A 231 1.43 26.49 9.10
C ILE A 231 2.56 25.89 9.95
N TYR A 232 3.73 25.69 9.33
CA TYR A 232 4.89 25.16 10.03
C TYR A 232 6.19 25.56 9.31
N GLU A 233 7.19 25.91 10.07
CA GLU A 233 8.58 26.05 9.65
C GLU A 233 9.48 25.58 10.80
N LYS A 234 10.66 25.02 10.46
CA LYS A 234 11.63 24.63 11.47
C LYS A 234 12.35 25.85 11.97
N SER A 235 12.29 26.13 13.26
CA SER A 235 13.05 27.23 13.88
C SER A 235 14.55 26.89 13.80
N ASN A 236 15.30 27.75 13.13
CA ASN A 236 16.77 27.75 13.18
C ASN A 236 17.23 28.41 14.49
N THR A 237 17.04 27.76 15.61
CA THR A 237 17.76 28.14 16.82
C THR A 237 19.13 27.48 16.77
N SER A 238 20.15 28.22 16.31
CA SER A 238 21.55 27.86 16.59
C SER A 238 21.74 27.91 18.11
N PRO A 239 22.35 26.90 18.73
CA PRO A 239 22.78 27.03 20.11
C PRO A 239 23.92 28.05 20.14
N THR A 240 23.73 29.12 20.89
CA THR A 240 24.80 30.07 21.33
C THR A 240 25.73 29.39 22.30
#